data_d0ce69e8e7c3f71089d7dd08ac81a132
#
_entry.id   d0ce69e8e7c3f71089d7dd08ac81a132
#
_cell.length_a   1.000
_cell.length_b   1.000
_cell.length_c   1.000
_cell.angle_alpha   90.00
_cell.angle_beta   90.00
_cell.angle_gamma   90.00
#
_symmetry.space_group_name_H-M   'P 1'
#
loop_
_entity.id
_entity.type
_entity.pdbx_description
1 polymer ?
#
loop_
_entity_poly.entity_id
_entity_poly.type
_entity_poly.pdbx_seq_one_letter_code
_entity_poly.pdbx_strand_id
1 'polypeptide(L)'
;MKNQQNDYKERMYFLFAHKWKYIVSIILTLFKSKNYKKGAVRTVTYIAREKDKTWIFGAKVRRLSQHSQLDARVHWNDKIKGIPDTDGYYHIYQNHFCRSLRRKPNIIFKKNIVMFTHPSWSKKYSKTHVVWGLNQADYVICLNSNIKKMLIEDGVRPEILKVIHIATSEKTFYPHERTGKGVVGLCSGFQIRKNPDLIFDVVKNMPQREFLLLGSNWERYTKFDELSALPNFTYIKDMEYEKFPEFYDKMDVFLSPSILEGGPVPLLEAMMSNCVPVASNTGFSTDIITHGENGFIFDINASYKEVIPLIEEAYNLNGNIRSTVLEHTWTNCSHKIDTLFNT
;
A
#
# COMPACT_ATOMS: atom_id res chain seq x y z
N MET A 1 5.89 -27.37 19.92
CA MET A 1 4.92 -28.45 19.60
C MET A 1 3.51 -27.95 19.28
N LYS A 2 2.87 -27.06 20.05
CA LYS A 2 1.52 -26.53 19.70
C LYS A 2 1.43 -25.82 18.34
N ASN A 3 2.47 -25.09 17.91
CA ASN A 3 2.48 -24.39 16.62
C ASN A 3 2.58 -25.34 15.41
N GLN A 4 3.32 -26.44 15.50
CA GLN A 4 3.42 -27.42 14.41
C GLN A 4 2.13 -28.22 14.20
N GLN A 5 1.42 -28.53 15.29
CA GLN A 5 0.14 -29.24 15.23
C GLN A 5 -0.99 -28.39 14.66
N ASN A 6 -0.98 -27.06 14.90
CA ASN A 6 -1.91 -26.12 14.28
C ASN A 6 -1.63 -25.94 12.77
N ASP A 7 -0.36 -25.87 12.36
CA ASP A 7 0.03 -25.76 10.96
C ASP A 7 -0.39 -27.02 10.16
N TYR A 8 -0.23 -28.21 10.75
CA TYR A 8 -0.68 -29.47 10.14
C TYR A 8 -2.22 -29.53 10.00
N LYS A 9 -2.97 -29.13 11.03
CA LYS A 9 -4.45 -29.06 10.96
C LYS A 9 -4.94 -28.04 9.95
N GLU A 10 -4.27 -26.88 9.82
CA GLU A 10 -4.59 -25.88 8.81
C GLU A 10 -4.30 -26.39 7.39
N ARG A 11 -3.19 -27.10 7.19
CA ARG A 11 -2.86 -27.76 5.90
C ARG A 11 -3.90 -28.82 5.55
N MET A 12 -4.30 -29.64 6.50
CA MET A 12 -5.32 -30.68 6.29
C MET A 12 -6.71 -30.08 6.02
N TYR A 13 -7.12 -29.08 6.80
CA TYR A 13 -8.38 -28.36 6.54
C TYR A 13 -8.39 -27.72 5.17
N PHE A 14 -7.27 -27.15 4.77
CA PHE A 14 -7.08 -26.55 3.47
C PHE A 14 -7.18 -27.58 2.32
N LEU A 15 -6.53 -28.74 2.45
CA LEU A 15 -6.61 -29.86 1.51
C LEU A 15 -8.05 -30.43 1.40
N PHE A 16 -8.77 -30.55 2.52
CA PHE A 16 -10.11 -31.12 2.53
C PHE A 16 -11.23 -30.17 2.12
N ALA A 17 -11.13 -28.88 2.45
CA ALA A 17 -12.16 -27.89 2.12
C ALA A 17 -12.20 -27.46 0.65
N HIS A 18 -11.11 -27.68 -0.11
CA HIS A 18 -10.93 -27.18 -1.47
C HIS A 18 -10.55 -28.26 -2.51
N LYS A 19 -10.89 -29.49 -2.24
CA LYS A 19 -10.46 -30.79 -2.77
C LYS A 19 -10.02 -30.92 -4.24
N TRP A 20 -10.77 -30.47 -5.22
CA TRP A 20 -10.46 -30.79 -6.62
C TRP A 20 -9.71 -29.67 -7.37
N LYS A 21 -10.16 -28.44 -7.24
CA LYS A 21 -9.60 -27.33 -8.03
C LYS A 21 -8.20 -26.94 -7.59
N TYR A 22 -7.85 -27.30 -6.36
CA TYR A 22 -6.52 -27.05 -5.83
C TYR A 22 -5.53 -28.14 -6.25
N ILE A 23 -5.97 -29.38 -6.22
CA ILE A 23 -5.20 -30.51 -6.77
C ILE A 23 -4.91 -30.27 -8.25
N VAL A 24 -5.90 -29.80 -9.01
CA VAL A 24 -5.70 -29.42 -10.40
C VAL A 24 -4.67 -28.29 -10.54
N SER A 25 -4.68 -27.27 -9.69
CA SER A 25 -3.67 -26.21 -9.76
C SER A 25 -2.28 -26.70 -9.40
N ILE A 26 -2.14 -27.64 -8.44
CA ILE A 26 -0.86 -28.29 -8.12
C ILE A 26 -0.35 -29.15 -9.28
N ILE A 27 -1.22 -29.97 -9.86
CA ILE A 27 -0.88 -30.80 -11.04
C ILE A 27 -0.44 -29.91 -12.21
N LEU A 28 -1.20 -28.83 -12.47
CA LEU A 28 -0.87 -27.89 -13.53
C LEU A 28 0.47 -27.15 -13.25
N THR A 29 0.81 -26.91 -11.98
CA THR A 29 2.12 -26.35 -11.59
C THR A 29 3.27 -27.28 -11.94
N LEU A 30 3.09 -28.58 -11.75
CA LEU A 30 4.10 -29.59 -12.13
C LEU A 30 4.28 -29.64 -13.65
N PHE A 31 3.25 -29.36 -14.43
CA PHE A 31 3.32 -29.27 -15.89
C PHE A 31 3.89 -27.94 -16.38
N LYS A 32 3.74 -26.83 -15.62
CA LYS A 32 4.30 -25.50 -15.98
C LYS A 32 5.81 -25.54 -16.14
N SER A 33 6.51 -26.34 -15.32
CA SER A 33 7.98 -26.39 -15.31
C SER A 33 8.60 -26.98 -16.59
N LYS A 34 7.83 -27.69 -17.43
CA LYS A 34 8.39 -28.46 -18.56
C LYS A 34 8.19 -27.84 -19.94
N ASN A 35 7.18 -26.99 -20.20
CA ASN A 35 6.79 -26.65 -21.58
C ASN A 35 6.30 -25.22 -21.85
N TYR A 36 6.51 -24.26 -20.93
CA TYR A 36 5.91 -22.92 -21.13
C TYR A 36 6.92 -21.92 -21.73
N LYS A 37 6.82 -21.69 -23.06
CA LYS A 37 7.40 -20.51 -23.71
C LYS A 37 6.42 -19.36 -23.61
N LYS A 38 6.72 -18.33 -22.82
CA LYS A 38 5.93 -17.11 -22.75
C LYS A 38 6.12 -16.31 -24.03
N GLY A 39 5.04 -16.12 -24.77
CA GLY A 39 4.98 -15.10 -25.83
C GLY A 39 4.96 -13.68 -25.24
N ALA A 40 5.17 -12.67 -26.09
CA ALA A 40 5.01 -11.28 -25.68
C ALA A 40 3.60 -11.05 -25.14
N VAL A 41 3.50 -10.43 -23.95
CA VAL A 41 2.22 -10.05 -23.35
C VAL A 41 1.72 -8.78 -24.04
N ARG A 42 0.53 -8.83 -24.61
CA ARG A 42 -0.13 -7.69 -25.27
C ARG A 42 -1.37 -7.24 -24.50
N THR A 43 -2.11 -8.20 -23.94
CA THR A 43 -3.36 -7.97 -23.25
C THR A 43 -3.25 -8.34 -21.76
N VAL A 44 -3.67 -7.44 -20.89
CA VAL A 44 -3.61 -7.64 -19.43
C VAL A 44 -4.96 -7.36 -18.78
N THR A 45 -5.41 -8.28 -17.93
CA THR A 45 -6.57 -8.06 -17.07
C THR A 45 -6.14 -7.73 -15.64
N TYR A 46 -6.49 -6.53 -15.19
CA TYR A 46 -6.39 -6.11 -13.80
C TYR A 46 -7.60 -6.64 -13.01
N ILE A 47 -7.38 -7.46 -11.99
CA ILE A 47 -8.43 -8.14 -11.24
C ILE A 47 -8.71 -7.42 -9.93
N ALA A 48 -9.95 -6.91 -9.77
CA ALA A 48 -10.44 -6.22 -8.60
C ALA A 48 -11.90 -6.61 -8.27
N ARG A 49 -12.36 -6.29 -7.06
CA ARG A 49 -13.76 -6.53 -6.68
C ARG A 49 -14.61 -5.30 -6.97
N GLU A 50 -15.89 -5.52 -7.25
CA GLU A 50 -16.88 -4.45 -7.47
C GLU A 50 -16.92 -3.48 -6.29
N LYS A 51 -16.95 -3.99 -5.08
CA LYS A 51 -16.97 -3.18 -3.85
C LYS A 51 -15.69 -2.35 -3.61
N ASP A 52 -14.61 -2.63 -4.31
CA ASP A 52 -13.37 -1.86 -4.20
C ASP A 52 -13.38 -0.61 -5.12
N LYS A 53 -14.38 -0.47 -6.03
CA LYS A 53 -14.45 0.61 -7.03
C LYS A 53 -14.39 2.02 -6.44
N THR A 54 -15.05 2.24 -5.32
CA THR A 54 -15.10 3.54 -4.63
C THR A 54 -13.98 3.73 -3.61
N TRP A 55 -13.10 2.75 -3.48
CA TRP A 55 -12.03 2.72 -2.50
C TRP A 55 -10.66 2.92 -3.12
N ILE A 56 -9.64 3.14 -2.27
CA ILE A 56 -8.25 3.32 -2.67
C ILE A 56 -7.73 2.24 -3.63
N PHE A 57 -8.16 0.97 -3.45
CA PHE A 57 -7.79 -0.12 -4.35
C PHE A 57 -8.38 0.05 -5.75
N GLY A 58 -9.62 0.52 -5.85
CA GLY A 58 -10.24 0.79 -7.13
C GLY A 58 -9.59 1.96 -7.86
N ALA A 59 -9.24 3.01 -7.15
CA ALA A 59 -8.49 4.14 -7.70
C ALA A 59 -7.11 3.69 -8.23
N LYS A 60 -6.37 2.90 -7.44
CA LYS A 60 -5.06 2.35 -7.84
C LYS A 60 -5.17 1.52 -9.13
N VAL A 61 -6.11 0.59 -9.19
CA VAL A 61 -6.28 -0.30 -10.35
C VAL A 61 -6.63 0.49 -11.61
N ARG A 62 -7.55 1.47 -11.51
CA ARG A 62 -7.90 2.33 -12.66
C ARG A 62 -6.70 3.11 -13.16
N ARG A 63 -5.98 3.77 -12.24
CA ARG A 63 -4.80 4.57 -12.62
C ARG A 63 -3.70 3.72 -13.23
N LEU A 64 -3.37 2.56 -12.65
CA LEU A 64 -2.39 1.65 -13.23
C LEU A 64 -2.81 1.17 -14.62
N SER A 65 -4.07 0.76 -14.82
CA SER A 65 -4.53 0.29 -16.13
C SER A 65 -4.60 1.41 -17.17
N GLN A 66 -4.90 2.64 -16.77
CA GLN A 66 -4.95 3.81 -17.66
C GLN A 66 -3.57 4.27 -18.15
N HIS A 67 -2.51 4.04 -17.34
CA HIS A 67 -1.13 4.42 -17.67
C HIS A 67 -0.32 3.24 -18.23
N SER A 68 -0.92 2.07 -18.38
CA SER A 68 -0.27 0.91 -19.00
C SER A 68 -0.09 1.13 -20.50
N GLN A 69 1.04 0.70 -21.03
CA GLN A 69 1.33 0.65 -22.47
C GLN A 69 0.76 -0.63 -23.14
N LEU A 70 0.24 -1.56 -22.36
CA LEU A 70 -0.42 -2.78 -22.81
C LEU A 70 -1.93 -2.54 -22.97
N ASP A 71 -2.63 -3.38 -23.74
CA ASP A 71 -4.12 -3.39 -23.75
C ASP A 71 -4.63 -3.87 -22.38
N ALA A 72 -4.73 -2.92 -21.45
CA ALA A 72 -5.04 -3.16 -20.04
C ALA A 72 -6.52 -2.92 -19.77
N ARG A 73 -7.21 -3.93 -19.20
CA ARG A 73 -8.62 -3.87 -18.84
C ARG A 73 -8.83 -4.22 -17.38
N VAL A 74 -9.80 -3.60 -16.72
CA VAL A 74 -10.15 -3.92 -15.33
C VAL A 74 -11.36 -4.85 -15.30
N HIS A 75 -11.17 -6.02 -14.69
CA HIS A 75 -12.25 -6.96 -14.41
C HIS A 75 -12.76 -6.77 -12.99
N TRP A 76 -13.98 -6.24 -12.86
CA TRP A 76 -14.65 -5.98 -11.60
C TRP A 76 -15.59 -7.14 -11.25
N ASN A 77 -15.31 -7.88 -10.18
CA ASN A 77 -16.21 -8.94 -9.71
C ASN A 77 -15.94 -9.30 -8.24
N ASP A 78 -16.91 -9.13 -7.36
CA ASP A 78 -16.78 -9.42 -5.92
C ASP A 78 -16.42 -10.87 -5.60
N LYS A 79 -16.86 -11.79 -6.43
CA LYS A 79 -16.59 -13.21 -6.25
C LYS A 79 -15.36 -13.68 -7.04
N ILE A 80 -14.72 -12.78 -7.81
CA ILE A 80 -13.62 -13.12 -8.72
C ILE A 80 -14.01 -14.30 -9.64
N LYS A 81 -15.12 -14.13 -10.34
CA LYS A 81 -15.64 -15.09 -11.34
C LYS A 81 -15.66 -14.43 -12.72
N GLY A 82 -15.79 -15.24 -13.77
CA GLY A 82 -15.89 -14.73 -15.15
C GLY A 82 -14.62 -14.00 -15.60
N ILE A 83 -13.45 -14.39 -15.08
CA ILE A 83 -12.16 -13.79 -15.45
C ILE A 83 -11.94 -13.97 -16.95
N PRO A 84 -11.79 -12.88 -17.75
CA PRO A 84 -11.53 -12.95 -19.17
C PRO A 84 -10.25 -13.74 -19.49
N ASP A 85 -10.10 -14.19 -20.73
CA ASP A 85 -8.85 -14.80 -21.17
C ASP A 85 -7.96 -13.72 -21.80
N THR A 86 -6.77 -13.53 -21.21
CA THR A 86 -5.76 -12.54 -21.63
C THR A 86 -4.36 -13.13 -21.48
N ASP A 87 -3.34 -12.45 -22.01
CA ASP A 87 -1.95 -12.93 -21.94
C ASP A 87 -1.39 -12.82 -20.52
N GLY A 88 -1.82 -11.79 -19.77
CA GLY A 88 -1.37 -11.55 -18.42
C GLY A 88 -2.49 -11.13 -17.47
N TYR A 89 -2.22 -11.31 -16.18
CA TYR A 89 -3.13 -10.91 -15.09
C TYR A 89 -2.38 -10.12 -14.03
N TYR A 90 -2.94 -8.97 -13.65
CA TYR A 90 -2.49 -8.20 -12.50
C TYR A 90 -3.50 -8.33 -11.36
N HIS A 91 -3.05 -8.83 -10.22
CA HIS A 91 -3.87 -9.00 -9.03
C HIS A 91 -3.54 -7.90 -8.02
N ILE A 92 -4.47 -6.97 -7.82
CA ILE A 92 -4.31 -5.83 -6.92
C ILE A 92 -4.13 -6.23 -5.44
N TYR A 93 -4.41 -7.49 -5.11
CA TYR A 93 -4.33 -7.99 -3.75
C TYR A 93 -4.05 -9.50 -3.74
N GLN A 94 -3.17 -9.98 -2.86
CA GLN A 94 -2.75 -11.38 -2.79
C GLN A 94 -3.91 -12.38 -2.65
N ASN A 95 -4.94 -12.03 -1.88
CA ASN A 95 -6.11 -12.90 -1.70
C ASN A 95 -6.96 -13.02 -2.97
N HIS A 96 -6.89 -12.02 -3.88
CA HIS A 96 -7.53 -12.10 -5.20
C HIS A 96 -6.83 -13.17 -6.04
N PHE A 97 -5.50 -13.20 -6.04
CA PHE A 97 -4.73 -14.20 -6.76
C PHE A 97 -5.02 -15.62 -6.26
N CYS A 98 -4.95 -15.87 -4.95
CA CYS A 98 -5.31 -17.17 -4.38
C CYS A 98 -6.74 -17.60 -4.76
N ARG A 99 -7.68 -16.64 -4.86
CA ARG A 99 -9.05 -16.91 -5.30
C ARG A 99 -9.13 -17.19 -6.80
N SER A 100 -8.36 -16.47 -7.61
CA SER A 100 -8.28 -16.66 -9.05
C SER A 100 -7.73 -18.04 -9.40
N LEU A 101 -6.63 -18.45 -8.78
CA LEU A 101 -6.07 -19.82 -8.93
C LEU A 101 -7.11 -20.91 -8.67
N ARG A 102 -7.95 -20.71 -7.65
CA ARG A 102 -9.02 -21.67 -7.34
C ARG A 102 -10.18 -21.65 -8.33
N ARG A 103 -10.49 -20.48 -8.94
CA ARG A 103 -11.66 -20.31 -9.81
C ARG A 103 -11.37 -20.54 -11.29
N LYS A 104 -10.18 -20.20 -11.72
CA LYS A 104 -9.66 -20.37 -13.08
C LYS A 104 -8.23 -20.89 -12.99
N PRO A 105 -8.02 -22.19 -12.67
CA PRO A 105 -6.66 -22.72 -12.43
C PRO A 105 -5.69 -22.53 -13.61
N ASN A 106 -6.20 -22.51 -14.84
CA ASN A 106 -5.39 -22.34 -16.05
C ASN A 106 -4.69 -20.96 -16.14
N ILE A 107 -5.04 -19.97 -15.29
CA ILE A 107 -4.29 -18.71 -15.23
C ILE A 107 -2.81 -18.94 -14.87
N ILE A 108 -2.48 -20.06 -14.24
CA ILE A 108 -1.10 -20.42 -13.88
C ILE A 108 -0.18 -20.50 -15.11
N PHE A 109 -0.72 -20.76 -16.30
CA PHE A 109 -0.01 -20.77 -17.57
C PHE A 109 0.12 -19.39 -18.23
N LYS A 110 -0.47 -18.37 -17.64
CA LYS A 110 -0.38 -16.98 -18.08
C LYS A 110 0.60 -16.21 -17.19
N LYS A 111 1.02 -15.05 -17.63
CA LYS A 111 1.86 -14.16 -16.82
C LYS A 111 1.04 -13.59 -15.67
N ASN A 112 1.44 -13.84 -14.44
CA ASN A 112 0.73 -13.36 -13.24
C ASN A 112 1.63 -12.45 -12.41
N ILE A 113 1.18 -11.22 -12.20
CA ILE A 113 1.79 -10.26 -11.29
C ILE A 113 0.83 -10.03 -10.12
N VAL A 114 1.33 -10.10 -8.90
CA VAL A 114 0.52 -9.98 -7.68
C VAL A 114 1.06 -8.85 -6.82
N MET A 115 0.23 -7.86 -6.49
CA MET A 115 0.59 -6.86 -5.49
C MET A 115 0.33 -7.39 -4.08
N PHE A 116 1.34 -7.30 -3.24
CA PHE A 116 1.23 -7.56 -1.81
C PHE A 116 1.27 -6.24 -1.04
N THR A 117 0.17 -5.93 -0.34
CA THR A 117 0.00 -4.62 0.30
C THR A 117 0.48 -4.59 1.74
N HIS A 118 0.04 -5.54 2.54
CA HIS A 118 0.41 -5.73 3.95
C HIS A 118 -0.05 -7.10 4.42
N PRO A 119 0.51 -7.65 5.51
CA PRO A 119 0.07 -8.91 6.09
C PRO A 119 -1.40 -8.83 6.49
N SER A 120 -2.21 -9.77 6.01
CA SER A 120 -3.64 -9.87 6.33
C SER A 120 -4.01 -11.34 6.32
N TRP A 121 -3.80 -11.99 7.45
CA TRP A 121 -4.05 -13.41 7.62
C TRP A 121 -5.45 -13.67 8.16
N SER A 122 -6.08 -14.74 7.71
CA SER A 122 -7.40 -15.16 8.19
C SER A 122 -7.51 -16.69 8.14
N LYS A 123 -8.52 -17.27 8.80
CA LYS A 123 -8.81 -18.71 8.68
C LYS A 123 -8.94 -19.18 7.23
N LYS A 124 -9.41 -18.34 6.33
CA LYS A 124 -9.60 -18.65 4.91
C LYS A 124 -8.33 -18.45 4.08
N TYR A 125 -7.48 -17.53 4.48
CA TYR A 125 -6.23 -17.17 3.82
C TYR A 125 -5.14 -17.12 4.89
N SER A 126 -4.74 -18.32 5.37
CA SER A 126 -3.64 -18.46 6.29
C SER A 126 -2.32 -18.01 5.63
N LYS A 127 -1.31 -17.70 6.43
CA LYS A 127 0.02 -17.34 5.96
C LYS A 127 0.56 -18.37 4.96
N THR A 128 0.55 -19.65 5.34
CA THR A 128 1.00 -20.78 4.50
C THR A 128 0.30 -20.82 3.15
N HIS A 129 -1.04 -20.59 3.14
CA HIS A 129 -1.81 -20.56 1.90
C HIS A 129 -1.39 -19.40 0.99
N VAL A 130 -1.24 -18.22 1.55
CA VAL A 130 -0.86 -17.04 0.76
C VAL A 130 0.56 -17.18 0.23
N VAL A 131 1.52 -17.62 1.05
CA VAL A 131 2.90 -17.89 0.65
C VAL A 131 2.97 -18.92 -0.48
N TRP A 132 2.23 -20.03 -0.34
CA TRP A 132 2.15 -21.00 -1.43
C TRP A 132 1.58 -20.37 -2.71
N GLY A 133 0.49 -19.60 -2.60
CA GLY A 133 -0.11 -18.92 -3.73
C GLY A 133 0.86 -17.95 -4.40
N LEU A 134 1.55 -17.11 -3.64
CA LEU A 134 2.52 -16.15 -4.15
C LEU A 134 3.65 -16.84 -4.93
N ASN A 135 4.11 -18.01 -4.46
CA ASN A 135 5.11 -18.81 -5.17
C ASN A 135 4.65 -19.38 -6.53
N GLN A 136 3.37 -19.27 -6.86
CA GLN A 136 2.84 -19.61 -8.20
C GLN A 136 2.83 -18.40 -9.15
N ALA A 137 3.05 -17.19 -8.64
CA ALA A 137 3.12 -15.98 -9.46
C ALA A 137 4.46 -15.90 -10.22
N ASP A 138 4.48 -15.15 -11.30
CA ASP A 138 5.70 -14.80 -12.01
C ASP A 138 6.46 -13.69 -11.29
N TYR A 139 5.71 -12.69 -10.79
CA TYR A 139 6.25 -11.65 -9.93
C TYR A 139 5.28 -11.27 -8.81
N VAL A 140 5.85 -10.88 -7.69
CA VAL A 140 5.14 -10.30 -6.55
C VAL A 140 5.69 -8.90 -6.31
N ILE A 141 4.82 -7.90 -6.42
CA ILE A 141 5.16 -6.52 -6.13
C ILE A 141 5.01 -6.29 -4.63
N CYS A 142 6.11 -5.98 -3.99
CA CYS A 142 6.19 -5.52 -2.61
C CYS A 142 6.13 -3.98 -2.60
N LEU A 143 5.22 -3.40 -1.82
CA LEU A 143 5.09 -1.94 -1.75
C LEU A 143 6.23 -1.24 -1.01
N ASN A 144 7.08 -2.01 -0.32
CA ASN A 144 8.28 -1.52 0.35
C ASN A 144 9.29 -2.65 0.59
N SER A 145 10.51 -2.27 0.95
CA SER A 145 11.63 -3.20 1.20
C SER A 145 11.39 -4.10 2.42
N ASN A 146 10.72 -3.62 3.46
CA ASN A 146 10.39 -4.40 4.65
C ASN A 146 9.42 -5.54 4.33
N ILE A 147 8.41 -5.29 3.48
CA ILE A 147 7.50 -6.33 2.97
C ILE A 147 8.29 -7.38 2.18
N LYS A 148 9.23 -6.97 1.32
CA LYS A 148 10.08 -7.89 0.57
C LYS A 148 10.87 -8.80 1.52
N LYS A 149 11.53 -8.21 2.54
CA LYS A 149 12.29 -8.94 3.55
C LYS A 149 11.40 -9.95 4.29
N MET A 150 10.27 -9.50 4.80
CA MET A 150 9.29 -10.35 5.48
C MET A 150 8.83 -11.53 4.62
N LEU A 151 8.53 -11.30 3.34
CA LEU A 151 8.08 -12.37 2.45
C LEU A 151 9.18 -13.40 2.14
N ILE A 152 10.46 -12.99 2.10
CA ILE A 152 11.60 -13.90 1.99
C ILE A 152 11.67 -14.79 3.23
N GLU A 153 11.59 -14.20 4.42
CA GLU A 153 11.58 -14.92 5.70
C GLU A 153 10.38 -15.87 5.81
N ASP A 154 9.25 -15.51 5.22
CA ASP A 154 8.04 -16.33 5.16
C ASP A 154 8.11 -17.47 4.11
N GLY A 155 9.17 -17.54 3.29
CA GLY A 155 9.40 -18.61 2.31
C GLY A 155 8.88 -18.31 0.90
N VAL A 156 8.66 -17.03 0.55
CA VAL A 156 8.42 -16.64 -0.84
C VAL A 156 9.77 -16.54 -1.55
N ARG A 157 9.85 -17.08 -2.77
CA ARG A 157 11.06 -17.10 -3.60
C ARG A 157 11.58 -15.68 -3.85
N PRO A 158 12.85 -15.36 -3.51
CA PRO A 158 13.39 -14.00 -3.61
C PRO A 158 13.41 -13.44 -5.04
N GLU A 159 13.63 -14.27 -6.05
CA GLU A 159 13.76 -13.85 -7.44
C GLU A 159 12.48 -13.28 -8.04
N ILE A 160 11.30 -13.69 -7.53
CA ILE A 160 10.02 -13.17 -7.98
C ILE A 160 9.60 -11.88 -7.27
N LEU A 161 10.28 -11.50 -6.17
CA LEU A 161 9.93 -10.34 -5.37
C LEU A 161 10.55 -9.05 -5.93
N LYS A 162 9.69 -8.08 -6.29
CA LYS A 162 10.11 -6.77 -6.80
C LYS A 162 9.55 -5.67 -5.90
N VAL A 163 10.39 -4.74 -5.46
CA VAL A 163 9.92 -3.54 -4.77
C VAL A 163 9.49 -2.52 -5.82
N ILE A 164 8.21 -2.17 -5.80
CA ILE A 164 7.64 -1.09 -6.61
C ILE A 164 6.70 -0.31 -5.71
N HIS A 165 7.10 0.91 -5.35
CA HIS A 165 6.29 1.80 -4.54
C HIS A 165 5.04 2.19 -5.31
N ILE A 166 3.95 2.42 -4.57
CA ILE A 166 2.75 3.00 -5.17
C ILE A 166 3.02 4.45 -5.58
N ALA A 167 2.19 4.98 -6.44
CA ALA A 167 2.38 6.27 -7.05
C ALA A 167 1.35 7.30 -6.62
N THR A 168 1.62 8.56 -6.96
CA THR A 168 0.66 9.66 -6.95
C THR A 168 0.74 10.45 -8.25
N SER A 169 -0.04 11.52 -8.38
CA SER A 169 -0.09 12.37 -9.58
C SER A 169 0.73 13.64 -9.36
N GLU A 170 1.80 13.77 -10.10
CA GLU A 170 2.64 14.97 -10.13
C GLU A 170 1.94 16.20 -10.71
N LYS A 171 0.85 15.97 -11.47
CA LYS A 171 0.01 17.03 -12.04
C LYS A 171 -1.07 17.50 -11.07
N THR A 172 -1.56 16.62 -10.22
CA THR A 172 -2.58 16.94 -9.21
C THR A 172 -1.93 17.60 -8.00
N PHE A 173 -0.84 17.03 -7.49
CA PHE A 173 -0.12 17.54 -6.33
C PHE A 173 1.06 18.38 -6.80
N TYR A 174 0.88 19.69 -6.80
CA TYR A 174 1.88 20.69 -7.21
C TYR A 174 2.66 21.23 -6.00
N PRO A 175 3.88 21.73 -6.20
CA PRO A 175 4.68 22.27 -5.09
C PRO A 175 4.11 23.60 -4.62
N HIS A 176 4.13 23.83 -3.33
CA HIS A 176 3.92 25.13 -2.72
C HIS A 176 5.19 25.62 -2.00
N GLU A 177 5.24 26.92 -1.72
CA GLU A 177 6.30 27.51 -0.90
C GLU A 177 6.02 27.25 0.59
N ARG A 178 7.00 26.70 1.26
CA ARG A 178 6.94 26.48 2.70
C ARG A 178 7.30 27.76 3.45
N THR A 179 6.42 28.17 4.36
CA THR A 179 6.56 29.43 5.09
C THR A 179 7.21 29.27 6.46
N GLY A 180 7.35 28.04 6.96
CA GLY A 180 7.73 27.73 8.33
C GLY A 180 6.64 28.07 9.37
N LYS A 181 5.47 28.56 8.93
CA LYS A 181 4.35 28.94 9.77
C LYS A 181 3.09 28.13 9.50
N GLY A 182 3.14 27.22 8.52
CA GLY A 182 2.03 26.37 8.16
C GLY A 182 1.67 25.35 9.24
N VAL A 183 0.59 24.64 9.02
CA VAL A 183 0.11 23.62 9.95
C VAL A 183 0.86 22.31 9.79
N VAL A 184 0.81 21.47 10.82
CA VAL A 184 1.19 20.06 10.74
C VAL A 184 -0.01 19.27 10.21
N GLY A 185 0.08 18.71 9.01
CA GLY A 185 -1.00 17.98 8.38
C GLY A 185 -0.97 16.49 8.67
N LEU A 186 -2.15 15.88 8.74
CA LEU A 186 -2.37 14.45 8.83
C LEU A 186 -3.50 14.04 7.89
N CYS A 187 -3.35 12.94 7.16
CA CYS A 187 -4.41 12.46 6.27
C CYS A 187 -4.60 10.95 6.40
N SER A 188 -5.68 10.53 7.06
CA SER A 188 -6.05 9.11 7.18
C SER A 188 -7.45 8.92 7.74
N GLY A 189 -8.16 7.89 7.30
CA GLY A 189 -9.34 7.40 8.03
C GLY A 189 -8.95 6.73 9.35
N PHE A 190 -9.80 6.85 10.36
CA PHE A 190 -9.54 6.29 11.69
C PHE A 190 -9.38 4.78 11.66
N GLN A 191 -8.28 4.32 12.21
CA GLN A 191 -7.98 2.92 12.57
C GLN A 191 -6.95 2.93 13.70
N ILE A 192 -6.99 1.95 14.59
CA ILE A 192 -6.03 1.86 15.73
C ILE A 192 -4.57 1.87 15.25
N ARG A 193 -4.29 1.23 14.11
CA ARG A 193 -2.93 1.22 13.51
C ARG A 193 -2.45 2.59 13.02
N LYS A 194 -3.30 3.61 13.00
CA LYS A 194 -2.92 5.00 12.69
C LYS A 194 -2.35 5.75 13.89
N ASN A 195 -2.23 5.05 15.01
CA ASN A 195 -1.64 5.55 16.26
C ASN A 195 -2.33 6.81 16.81
N PRO A 196 -3.66 6.77 17.05
CA PRO A 196 -4.41 7.95 17.47
C PRO A 196 -3.96 8.51 18.80
N ASP A 197 -3.44 7.68 19.72
CA ASP A 197 -2.92 8.13 21.01
C ASP A 197 -1.66 9.00 20.84
N LEU A 198 -0.74 8.61 19.97
CA LEU A 198 0.43 9.44 19.67
C LEU A 198 0.02 10.77 19.02
N ILE A 199 -0.98 10.75 18.11
CA ILE A 199 -1.50 11.99 17.50
C ILE A 199 -2.05 12.91 18.60
N PHE A 200 -2.89 12.40 19.50
CA PHE A 200 -3.44 13.16 20.61
C PHE A 200 -2.35 13.78 21.48
N ASP A 201 -1.35 12.95 21.86
CA ASP A 201 -0.25 13.40 22.71
C ASP A 201 0.62 14.47 22.05
N VAL A 202 0.91 14.34 20.75
CA VAL A 202 1.67 15.34 19.98
C VAL A 202 0.89 16.65 19.90
N VAL A 203 -0.39 16.62 19.49
CA VAL A 203 -1.23 17.84 19.38
C VAL A 203 -1.32 18.57 20.72
N LYS A 204 -1.60 17.83 21.80
CA LYS A 204 -1.74 18.36 23.15
C LYS A 204 -0.46 19.02 23.67
N ASN A 205 0.70 18.48 23.34
CA ASN A 205 2.01 18.96 23.84
C ASN A 205 2.71 19.92 22.86
N MET A 206 2.06 20.33 21.76
CA MET A 206 2.54 21.37 20.83
C MET A 206 1.49 22.48 20.63
N PRO A 207 1.07 23.20 21.69
CA PRO A 207 0.01 24.22 21.58
C PRO A 207 0.40 25.42 20.68
N GLN A 208 1.68 25.60 20.40
CA GLN A 208 2.22 26.65 19.51
C GLN A 208 2.10 26.33 18.01
N ARG A 209 1.75 25.09 17.65
CA ARG A 209 1.58 24.65 16.27
C ARG A 209 0.14 24.27 15.97
N GLU A 210 -0.34 24.62 14.81
CA GLU A 210 -1.66 24.20 14.33
C GLU A 210 -1.60 22.82 13.69
N PHE A 211 -2.64 22.02 13.93
CA PHE A 211 -2.76 20.67 13.37
C PHE A 211 -4.03 20.55 12.55
N LEU A 212 -3.90 19.94 11.37
CA LEU A 212 -5.00 19.72 10.45
C LEU A 212 -5.11 18.23 10.10
N LEU A 213 -6.21 17.60 10.51
CA LEU A 213 -6.47 16.18 10.24
C LEU A 213 -7.61 16.02 9.24
N LEU A 214 -7.30 15.42 8.09
CA LEU A 214 -8.29 15.02 7.09
C LEU A 214 -8.51 13.50 7.14
N GLY A 215 -9.77 13.07 7.26
CA GLY A 215 -10.12 11.66 7.13
C GLY A 215 -11.37 11.24 7.89
N SER A 216 -11.99 10.15 7.45
CA SER A 216 -13.26 9.68 7.98
C SER A 216 -13.17 8.91 9.29
N ASN A 217 -14.28 8.86 10.03
CA ASN A 217 -14.52 8.01 11.19
C ASN A 217 -13.64 8.31 12.42
N TRP A 218 -13.02 9.46 12.56
CA TRP A 218 -12.23 9.82 13.74
C TRP A 218 -13.08 10.01 14.98
N GLU A 219 -14.36 10.28 14.84
CA GLU A 219 -15.35 10.32 15.93
C GLU A 219 -15.46 8.99 16.70
N ARG A 220 -14.87 7.91 16.17
CA ARG A 220 -14.77 6.59 16.82
C ARG A 220 -13.57 6.45 17.75
N TYR A 221 -12.68 7.42 17.77
CA TYR A 221 -11.57 7.46 18.71
C TYR A 221 -12.07 7.82 20.10
N THR A 222 -11.66 7.09 21.12
CA THR A 222 -12.17 7.23 22.48
C THR A 222 -11.91 8.59 23.11
N LYS A 223 -10.84 9.29 22.69
CA LYS A 223 -10.50 10.64 23.15
C LYS A 223 -10.78 11.70 22.07
N PHE A 224 -11.69 11.43 21.14
CA PHE A 224 -11.96 12.38 20.04
C PHE A 224 -12.50 13.71 20.53
N ASP A 225 -13.39 13.69 21.52
CA ASP A 225 -13.96 14.93 22.08
C ASP A 225 -12.88 15.79 22.77
N GLU A 226 -11.92 15.14 23.46
CA GLU A 226 -10.77 15.83 24.04
C GLU A 226 -9.85 16.40 22.94
N LEU A 227 -9.57 15.62 21.90
CA LEU A 227 -8.74 16.05 20.78
C LEU A 227 -9.37 17.23 20.02
N SER A 228 -10.65 17.13 19.72
CA SER A 228 -11.38 18.16 18.96
C SER A 228 -11.60 19.46 19.77
N ALA A 229 -11.52 19.41 21.09
CA ALA A 229 -11.58 20.57 21.96
C ALA A 229 -10.26 21.34 22.10
N LEU A 230 -9.14 20.79 21.59
CA LEU A 230 -7.87 21.49 21.60
C LEU A 230 -7.89 22.68 20.63
N PRO A 231 -7.49 23.90 21.07
CA PRO A 231 -7.62 25.11 20.27
C PRO A 231 -6.74 25.13 19.01
N ASN A 232 -5.69 24.29 18.99
CA ASN A 232 -4.74 24.17 17.92
C ASN A 232 -5.03 22.98 16.98
N PHE A 233 -6.22 22.37 17.06
CA PHE A 233 -6.58 21.20 16.25
C PHE A 233 -7.83 21.45 15.41
N THR A 234 -7.74 21.12 14.12
CA THR A 234 -8.85 21.19 13.17
C THR A 234 -9.08 19.84 12.51
N TYR A 235 -10.31 19.33 12.59
CA TYR A 235 -10.71 18.09 11.96
C TYR A 235 -11.58 18.35 10.72
N ILE A 236 -11.22 17.72 9.60
CA ILE A 236 -11.98 17.69 8.35
C ILE A 236 -12.38 16.23 8.11
N LYS A 237 -13.68 15.95 8.27
CA LYS A 237 -14.22 14.60 8.19
C LYS A 237 -14.12 13.98 6.80
N ASP A 238 -14.37 14.77 5.76
CA ASP A 238 -14.43 14.35 4.37
C ASP A 238 -14.08 15.51 3.44
N MET A 239 -13.50 15.19 2.31
CA MET A 239 -13.14 16.14 1.27
C MET A 239 -13.11 15.41 -0.09
N GLU A 240 -13.58 16.07 -1.14
CA GLU A 240 -13.41 15.58 -2.50
C GLU A 240 -11.93 15.49 -2.85
N TYR A 241 -11.54 14.38 -3.50
CA TYR A 241 -10.11 14.12 -3.78
C TYR A 241 -9.46 15.22 -4.63
N GLU A 242 -10.24 15.85 -5.49
CA GLU A 242 -9.83 16.97 -6.34
C GLU A 242 -9.39 18.20 -5.52
N LYS A 243 -9.85 18.31 -4.28
CA LYS A 243 -9.49 19.40 -3.33
C LYS A 243 -8.33 19.04 -2.41
N PHE A 244 -7.79 17.82 -2.48
CA PHE A 244 -6.64 17.44 -1.66
C PHE A 244 -5.41 18.31 -1.89
N PRO A 245 -5.11 18.82 -3.10
CA PRO A 245 -4.02 19.79 -3.27
C PRO A 245 -4.15 21.01 -2.37
N GLU A 246 -5.36 21.59 -2.25
CA GLU A 246 -5.66 22.75 -1.37
C GLU A 246 -5.48 22.41 0.12
N PHE A 247 -5.66 21.14 0.49
CA PHE A 247 -5.40 20.65 1.84
C PHE A 247 -3.91 20.59 2.13
N TYR A 248 -3.11 20.01 1.21
CA TYR A 248 -1.65 19.93 1.35
C TYR A 248 -0.98 21.29 1.24
N ASP A 249 -1.55 22.24 0.52
CA ASP A 249 -1.05 23.60 0.36
C ASP A 249 -1.04 24.43 1.67
N LYS A 250 -1.82 23.99 2.67
CA LYS A 250 -1.91 24.65 3.97
C LYS A 250 -0.82 24.23 4.97
N MET A 251 -0.01 23.21 4.64
CA MET A 251 0.93 22.61 5.60
C MET A 251 2.36 22.63 5.11
N ASP A 252 3.30 22.87 5.99
CA ASP A 252 4.72 22.75 5.74
C ASP A 252 5.24 21.35 6.15
N VAL A 253 4.64 20.73 7.17
CA VAL A 253 5.03 19.44 7.73
C VAL A 253 3.87 18.45 7.64
N PHE A 254 4.17 17.22 7.22
CA PHE A 254 3.20 16.13 7.19
C PHE A 254 3.57 15.02 8.18
N LEU A 255 2.72 14.80 9.19
CA LEU A 255 2.92 13.76 10.19
C LEU A 255 2.23 12.44 9.78
N SER A 256 3.00 11.35 9.69
CA SER A 256 2.52 9.99 9.39
C SER A 256 2.90 9.01 10.50
N PRO A 257 2.16 8.92 11.62
CA PRO A 257 2.57 8.22 12.83
C PRO A 257 2.09 6.76 12.90
N SER A 258 1.70 6.17 11.78
CA SER A 258 1.11 4.82 11.73
C SER A 258 2.05 3.74 12.25
N ILE A 259 1.54 2.76 12.99
CA ILE A 259 2.32 1.58 13.44
C ILE A 259 2.40 0.47 12.38
N LEU A 260 1.55 0.50 11.36
CA LEU A 260 1.56 -0.47 10.26
C LEU A 260 1.04 0.16 8.96
N GLU A 261 1.89 0.17 7.95
CA GLU A 261 1.55 0.58 6.59
C GLU A 261 2.13 -0.38 5.52
N GLY A 262 1.50 -0.37 4.35
CA GLY A 262 2.10 -0.97 3.14
C GLY A 262 2.77 0.11 2.30
N GLY A 263 1.98 1.10 1.87
CA GLY A 263 2.42 2.27 1.12
C GLY A 263 1.44 3.41 1.38
N PRO A 264 1.74 4.31 2.33
CA PRO A 264 0.85 5.42 2.70
C PRO A 264 0.83 6.49 1.60
N VAL A 265 -0.14 6.39 0.69
CA VAL A 265 -0.31 7.36 -0.41
C VAL A 265 -0.33 8.82 0.06
N PRO A 266 -1.00 9.18 1.18
CA PRO A 266 -0.98 10.54 1.69
C PRO A 266 0.42 11.09 2.02
N LEU A 267 1.35 10.23 2.45
CA LEU A 267 2.74 10.62 2.68
C LEU A 267 3.41 11.06 1.35
N LEU A 268 3.18 10.28 0.29
CA LEU A 268 3.74 10.60 -1.03
C LEU A 268 3.08 11.83 -1.65
N GLU A 269 1.78 12.02 -1.45
CA GLU A 269 1.03 13.21 -1.88
C GLU A 269 1.57 14.48 -1.19
N ALA A 270 1.81 14.41 0.11
CA ALA A 270 2.40 15.50 0.88
C ALA A 270 3.81 15.85 0.38
N MET A 271 4.67 14.85 0.20
CA MET A 271 6.03 15.08 -0.36
C MET A 271 5.97 15.64 -1.78
N MET A 272 5.03 15.16 -2.61
CA MET A 272 4.81 15.68 -3.97
C MET A 272 4.33 17.14 -3.95
N SER A 273 3.61 17.56 -2.91
CA SER A 273 3.22 18.94 -2.64
C SER A 273 4.30 19.78 -1.96
N ASN A 274 5.51 19.24 -1.76
CA ASN A 274 6.66 19.87 -1.11
C ASN A 274 6.57 19.97 0.42
N CYS A 275 5.66 19.27 1.10
CA CYS A 275 5.63 19.18 2.56
C CYS A 275 6.79 18.31 3.06
N VAL A 276 7.38 18.67 4.21
CA VAL A 276 8.41 17.85 4.87
C VAL A 276 7.76 16.71 5.64
N PRO A 277 8.03 15.44 5.31
CA PRO A 277 7.45 14.32 6.04
C PRO A 277 8.16 14.08 7.38
N VAL A 278 7.37 13.83 8.42
CA VAL A 278 7.81 13.24 9.70
C VAL A 278 7.02 11.95 9.86
N ALA A 279 7.66 10.80 9.70
CA ALA A 279 6.99 9.52 9.55
C ALA A 279 7.59 8.43 10.44
N SER A 280 6.75 7.53 10.92
CA SER A 280 7.20 6.31 11.57
C SER A 280 7.90 5.37 10.57
N ASN A 281 8.82 4.53 11.05
CA ASN A 281 9.61 3.58 10.26
C ASN A 281 8.77 2.39 9.74
N THR A 282 7.63 2.65 9.12
CA THR A 282 6.73 1.64 8.55
C THR A 282 6.29 1.97 7.12
N GLY A 283 5.82 0.97 6.39
CA GLY A 283 5.47 1.12 4.98
C GLY A 283 6.70 1.45 4.14
N PHE A 284 6.55 2.32 3.17
CA PHE A 284 7.66 2.76 2.32
C PHE A 284 8.39 4.01 2.87
N SER A 285 8.05 4.52 4.06
CA SER A 285 8.71 5.71 4.60
C SER A 285 10.22 5.54 4.63
N THR A 286 10.71 4.37 5.08
CA THR A 286 12.15 4.04 5.13
C THR A 286 12.80 3.85 3.76
N ASP A 287 12.03 3.72 2.70
CA ASP A 287 12.55 3.57 1.33
C ASP A 287 12.67 4.91 0.60
N ILE A 288 11.84 5.91 0.99
CA ILE A 288 11.75 7.19 0.28
C ILE A 288 12.21 8.40 1.11
N ILE A 289 12.33 8.24 2.43
CA ILE A 289 12.82 9.30 3.33
C ILE A 289 14.25 8.99 3.75
N THR A 290 15.17 9.88 3.45
CA THR A 290 16.50 9.93 4.03
C THR A 290 16.45 10.89 5.21
N HIS A 291 16.60 10.35 6.43
CA HIS A 291 16.47 11.10 7.68
C HIS A 291 17.40 12.31 7.72
N GLY A 292 16.84 13.49 7.97
CA GLY A 292 17.55 14.77 8.01
C GLY A 292 17.83 15.41 6.64
N GLU A 293 17.56 14.73 5.51
CA GLU A 293 17.79 15.26 4.16
C GLU A 293 16.49 15.70 3.46
N ASN A 294 15.48 14.80 3.44
CA ASN A 294 14.19 15.06 2.79
C ASN A 294 12.99 14.76 3.70
N GLY A 295 13.24 14.59 5.00
CA GLY A 295 12.24 14.31 6.02
C GLY A 295 12.85 13.61 7.23
N PHE A 296 11.97 13.19 8.14
CA PHE A 296 12.41 12.59 9.40
C PHE A 296 11.70 11.27 9.65
N ILE A 297 12.44 10.27 10.14
CA ILE A 297 11.95 8.94 10.50
C ILE A 297 12.06 8.76 12.01
N PHE A 298 11.03 8.22 12.65
CA PHE A 298 11.03 7.82 14.05
C PHE A 298 10.56 6.37 14.22
N ASP A 299 10.86 5.77 15.37
CA ASP A 299 10.43 4.38 15.66
C ASP A 299 8.91 4.29 15.85
N ILE A 300 8.28 3.19 15.42
CA ILE A 300 6.83 2.97 15.58
C ILE A 300 6.36 3.01 17.05
N ASN A 301 7.27 2.81 18.00
CA ASN A 301 7.01 2.87 19.44
C ASN A 301 7.43 4.22 20.05
N ALA A 302 7.89 5.18 19.24
CA ALA A 302 8.31 6.49 19.73
C ALA A 302 7.19 7.21 20.48
N SER A 303 7.55 7.88 21.54
CA SER A 303 6.67 8.77 22.30
C SER A 303 6.58 10.14 21.62
N TYR A 304 5.60 10.96 22.03
CA TYR A 304 5.50 12.34 21.56
C TYR A 304 6.76 13.17 21.87
N LYS A 305 7.51 12.85 22.94
CA LYS A 305 8.75 13.55 23.32
C LYS A 305 9.85 13.36 22.28
N GLU A 306 9.84 12.24 21.55
CA GLU A 306 10.79 11.96 20.48
C GLU A 306 10.31 12.53 19.15
N VAL A 307 8.98 12.58 18.92
CA VAL A 307 8.38 13.05 17.66
C VAL A 307 8.35 14.58 17.56
N ILE A 308 8.06 15.29 18.66
CA ILE A 308 7.96 16.75 18.67
C ILE A 308 9.25 17.44 18.20
N PRO A 309 10.45 17.09 18.68
CA PRO A 309 11.69 17.67 18.15
C PRO A 309 11.83 17.49 16.63
N LEU A 310 11.47 16.33 16.08
CA LEU A 310 11.57 16.08 14.65
C LEU A 310 10.58 16.92 13.83
N ILE A 311 9.40 17.24 14.39
CA ILE A 311 8.46 18.17 13.76
C ILE A 311 9.07 19.59 13.73
N GLU A 312 9.70 20.04 14.81
CA GLU A 312 10.35 21.36 14.84
C GLU A 312 11.57 21.41 13.90
N GLU A 313 12.36 20.35 13.81
CA GLU A 313 13.46 20.24 12.85
C GLU A 313 12.92 20.27 11.40
N ALA A 314 11.76 19.64 11.14
CA ALA A 314 11.15 19.61 9.83
C ALA A 314 10.77 21.02 9.30
N TYR A 315 10.36 21.95 10.17
CA TYR A 315 10.10 23.34 9.79
C TYR A 315 11.38 24.07 9.33
N ASN A 316 12.53 23.68 9.85
CA ASN A 316 13.82 24.29 9.54
C ASN A 316 14.52 23.60 8.37
N LEU A 317 13.99 22.47 7.89
CA LEU A 317 14.61 21.72 6.80
C LEU A 317 14.43 22.47 5.47
N ASN A 318 15.54 22.95 4.93
CA ASN A 318 15.58 23.58 3.61
C ASN A 318 15.67 22.52 2.50
N GLY A 319 15.23 22.90 1.31
CA GLY A 319 15.33 22.04 0.13
C GLY A 319 13.99 21.76 -0.55
N ASN A 320 14.08 21.15 -1.71
CA ASN A 320 12.91 20.77 -2.54
C ASN A 320 12.56 19.30 -2.28
N ILE A 321 11.64 19.06 -1.35
CA ILE A 321 11.19 17.70 -0.99
C ILE A 321 10.57 16.99 -2.19
N ARG A 322 9.79 17.74 -2.98
CA ARG A 322 9.14 17.21 -4.19
C ARG A 322 10.14 16.55 -5.15
N SER A 323 11.33 17.16 -5.34
CA SER A 323 12.32 16.62 -6.28
C SER A 323 12.76 15.21 -5.95
N THR A 324 12.70 14.81 -4.67
CA THR A 324 13.12 13.47 -4.21
C THR A 324 12.11 12.38 -4.51
N VAL A 325 10.88 12.74 -4.90
CA VAL A 325 9.77 11.79 -5.14
C VAL A 325 9.15 11.90 -6.54
N LEU A 326 9.71 12.70 -7.44
CA LEU A 326 9.18 12.90 -8.80
C LEU A 326 9.13 11.63 -9.65
N GLU A 327 9.91 10.61 -9.32
CA GLU A 327 9.84 9.31 -10.01
C GLU A 327 8.60 8.49 -9.64
N HIS A 328 7.92 8.80 -8.52
CA HIS A 328 6.79 8.02 -8.01
C HIS A 328 5.45 8.44 -8.66
N THR A 329 5.43 8.50 -9.99
CA THR A 329 4.23 8.81 -10.78
C THR A 329 3.50 7.55 -11.23
N TRP A 330 2.20 7.70 -11.55
CA TRP A 330 1.40 6.58 -12.07
C TRP A 330 1.96 6.03 -13.38
N THR A 331 2.48 6.90 -14.24
CA THR A 331 3.14 6.52 -15.50
C THR A 331 4.36 5.64 -15.23
N ASN A 332 5.27 6.07 -14.36
CA ASN A 332 6.48 5.31 -14.06
C ASN A 332 6.16 4.01 -13.33
N CYS A 333 5.20 4.03 -12.40
CA CYS A 333 4.77 2.83 -11.67
C CYS A 333 4.18 1.79 -12.63
N SER A 334 3.29 2.22 -13.54
CA SER A 334 2.69 1.34 -14.54
C SER A 334 3.72 0.79 -15.51
N HIS A 335 4.66 1.62 -15.98
CA HIS A 335 5.75 1.19 -16.86
C HIS A 335 6.65 0.14 -16.20
N LYS A 336 7.03 0.34 -14.92
CA LYS A 336 7.78 -0.68 -14.15
C LYS A 336 7.01 -2.02 -14.11
N ILE A 337 5.67 -1.99 -14.00
CA ILE A 337 4.81 -3.18 -14.02
C ILE A 337 4.75 -3.79 -15.43
N ASP A 338 4.57 -2.99 -16.47
CA ASP A 338 4.51 -3.46 -17.86
C ASP A 338 5.82 -4.14 -18.28
N THR A 339 6.95 -3.61 -17.82
CA THR A 339 8.26 -4.25 -18.03
C THR A 339 8.29 -5.66 -17.44
N LEU A 340 7.71 -5.88 -16.24
CA LEU A 340 7.65 -7.21 -15.64
C LEU A 340 6.75 -8.18 -16.43
N PHE A 341 5.77 -7.70 -17.16
CA PHE A 341 4.96 -8.55 -18.05
C PHE A 341 5.77 -9.07 -19.25
N ASN A 342 6.78 -8.33 -19.68
CA ASN A 342 7.59 -8.64 -20.89
C ASN A 342 8.93 -9.32 -20.59
N THR A 343 9.29 -9.46 -19.33
CA THR A 343 10.44 -10.24 -18.86
C THR A 343 10.02 -11.62 -18.38
#